data_93ff41e0719655bd579a5ca983efefb6
#
_entry.id   93ff41e0719655bd579a5ca983efefb6
#
_cell.length_a   1.000
_cell.length_b   1.000
_cell.length_c   1.000
_cell.angle_alpha   90.00
_cell.angle_beta   90.00
_cell.angle_gamma   90.00
#
_symmetry.space_group_name_H-M   'P 1'
#
loop_
_entity.id
_entity.type
_entity.pdbx_description
1 polymer ?
#
loop_
_entity_poly.entity_id
_entity_poly.type
_entity_poly.pdbx_seq_one_letter_code
_entity_poly.pdbx_strand_id
1 'polypeptide(L)'
;MMSIRALSRGFAPPILQDRGLVAGLESLAARSPIPVEFVRDLSPELVLAPEVERSAYFVAAELLTNAAKHSGADAIRLELSDRSDGAPGRELVLRVEDNGTGGASLEDGHGLSGLADRLSGLLGELAVESPAGGPTRVTARVPLGR
;
A
#
# COMPACT_ATOMS: atom_id res chain seq x y z
N MET A 1 4.49 10.29 -26.44
CA MET A 1 4.07 9.65 -26.36
C MET A 1 3.41 9.46 -25.39
N MET A 2 3.03 9.46 -25.29
CA MET A 2 2.45 9.28 -24.67
C MET A 2 1.90 8.73 -23.94
N SER A 3 1.64 9.18 -24.12
CA SER A 3 0.75 8.27 -23.61
C SER A 3 1.34 7.20 -22.77
N ILE A 4 2.61 7.21 -22.63
CA ILE A 4 3.29 6.33 -21.74
C ILE A 4 2.78 6.50 -20.34
N ARG A 5 2.52 7.71 -19.94
CA ARG A 5 2.04 7.98 -18.61
C ARG A 5 0.65 7.40 -18.40
N ALA A 6 -0.19 7.54 -19.40
CA ALA A 6 -1.52 6.98 -19.31
C ALA A 6 -1.47 5.47 -19.23
N LEU A 7 -0.56 4.86 -19.98
CA LEU A 7 -0.42 3.42 -19.96
C LEU A 7 0.11 2.95 -18.61
N SER A 8 1.03 3.69 -18.02
CA SER A 8 1.63 3.23 -16.78
C SER A 8 0.66 3.26 -15.61
N ARG A 9 -0.46 3.93 -15.73
CA ARG A 9 -1.45 3.88 -14.68
C ARG A 9 -2.02 2.51 -14.48
N GLY A 10 -2.19 1.75 -15.55
CA GLY A 10 -2.75 0.43 -15.45
C GLY A 10 -1.73 -0.67 -15.47
N PHE A 11 -0.47 -0.34 -15.67
CA PHE A 11 0.58 -1.33 -15.86
C PHE A 11 1.57 -1.25 -14.74
N ALA A 12 2.02 -2.41 -14.28
CA ALA A 12 3.06 -2.47 -13.27
C ALA A 12 4.38 -1.99 -13.86
N PRO A 13 5.20 -1.32 -13.07
CA PRO A 13 6.53 -0.95 -13.54
C PRO A 13 7.38 -2.19 -13.75
N PRO A 14 8.42 -2.09 -14.59
CA PRO A 14 9.26 -3.26 -14.85
C PRO A 14 9.85 -3.91 -13.63
N ILE A 15 10.24 -3.13 -12.63
CA ILE A 15 10.80 -3.73 -11.43
C ILE A 15 9.82 -4.66 -10.73
N LEU A 16 8.53 -4.32 -10.76
CA LEU A 16 7.54 -5.16 -10.15
C LEU A 16 7.40 -6.48 -10.91
N GLN A 17 7.40 -6.42 -12.23
CA GLN A 17 7.27 -7.63 -13.04
C GLN A 17 8.49 -8.52 -12.92
N ASP A 18 9.67 -7.94 -12.86
CA ASP A 18 10.91 -8.70 -12.86
C ASP A 18 11.32 -9.18 -11.48
N ARG A 19 11.05 -8.39 -10.45
CA ARG A 19 11.61 -8.66 -9.14
C ARG A 19 10.57 -8.78 -8.04
N GLY A 20 9.30 -8.53 -8.37
CA GLY A 20 8.22 -8.77 -7.44
C GLY A 20 7.89 -7.58 -6.55
N LEU A 21 6.91 -7.80 -5.69
CA LEU A 21 6.33 -6.73 -4.89
C LEU A 21 7.33 -6.16 -3.89
N VAL A 22 8.11 -7.01 -3.21
CA VAL A 22 9.02 -6.51 -2.19
C VAL A 22 10.03 -5.55 -2.80
N ALA A 23 10.62 -5.92 -3.94
CA ALA A 23 11.57 -5.04 -4.61
C ALA A 23 10.90 -3.75 -5.07
N GLY A 24 9.65 -3.85 -5.55
CA GLY A 24 8.90 -2.67 -5.94
C GLY A 24 8.69 -1.72 -4.78
N LEU A 25 8.32 -2.26 -3.62
CA LEU A 25 8.11 -1.43 -2.44
C LEU A 25 9.41 -0.83 -1.93
N GLU A 26 10.50 -1.59 -1.98
CA GLU A 26 11.80 -1.04 -1.61
C GLU A 26 12.16 0.15 -2.49
N SER A 27 11.85 0.04 -3.77
CA SER A 27 12.10 1.15 -4.70
C SER A 27 11.26 2.36 -4.36
N LEU A 28 9.98 2.15 -4.05
CA LEU A 28 9.11 3.25 -3.65
C LEU A 28 9.63 3.94 -2.40
N ALA A 29 10.05 3.15 -1.41
CA ALA A 29 10.56 3.71 -0.17
C ALA A 29 11.81 4.53 -0.41
N ALA A 30 12.69 4.04 -1.28
CA ALA A 30 13.94 4.74 -1.57
C ALA A 30 13.71 6.07 -2.28
N ARG A 31 12.63 6.18 -3.04
CA ARG A 31 12.34 7.38 -3.81
C ARG A 31 11.47 8.38 -3.07
N SER A 32 11.04 8.05 -1.87
CA SER A 32 10.16 8.93 -1.11
C SER A 32 10.90 10.20 -0.70
N PRO A 33 10.25 11.38 -0.77
CA PRO A 33 10.86 12.60 -0.24
C PRO A 33 10.94 12.62 1.28
N ILE A 34 10.22 11.74 1.95
CA ILE A 34 10.23 11.62 3.40
C ILE A 34 10.81 10.24 3.74
N PRO A 35 11.68 10.13 4.75
CA PRO A 35 12.25 8.83 5.10
C PRO A 35 11.18 7.79 5.37
N VAL A 36 11.35 6.62 4.78
CA VAL A 36 10.42 5.50 4.92
C VAL A 36 11.17 4.32 5.48
N GLU A 37 10.70 3.79 6.60
CA GLU A 37 11.18 2.53 7.14
C GLU A 37 10.32 1.41 6.57
N PHE A 38 10.93 0.50 5.83
CA PHE A 38 10.19 -0.61 5.24
C PHE A 38 10.44 -1.86 6.06
N VAL A 39 9.37 -2.43 6.60
CA VAL A 39 9.41 -3.62 7.42
C VAL A 39 8.59 -4.70 6.71
N ARG A 40 9.17 -5.87 6.56
CA ARG A 40 8.45 -6.97 5.92
C ARG A 40 8.55 -8.22 6.78
N ASP A 41 7.50 -8.99 6.76
CA ASP A 41 7.43 -10.24 7.50
C ASP A 41 6.59 -11.20 6.67
N LEU A 42 7.23 -11.82 5.70
CA LEU A 42 6.56 -12.66 4.72
C LEU A 42 7.05 -14.08 4.82
N SER A 43 6.14 -15.02 4.62
CA SER A 43 6.50 -16.43 4.56
C SER A 43 7.44 -16.69 3.38
N PRO A 44 8.47 -17.52 3.56
CA PRO A 44 9.41 -17.76 2.47
C PRO A 44 8.79 -18.38 1.24
N GLU A 45 7.72 -19.13 1.41
CA GLU A 45 7.07 -19.82 0.30
C GLU A 45 5.93 -19.03 -0.30
N LEU A 46 5.73 -17.79 0.11
CA LEU A 46 4.62 -16.99 -0.37
C LEU A 46 4.76 -16.70 -1.86
N VAL A 47 3.69 -16.97 -2.61
CA VAL A 47 3.61 -16.63 -4.02
C VAL A 47 2.32 -15.83 -4.20
N LEU A 48 2.44 -14.65 -4.79
CA LEU A 48 1.30 -13.76 -4.97
C LEU A 48 0.87 -13.77 -6.43
N ALA A 49 -0.43 -13.76 -6.66
CA ALA A 49 -0.95 -13.58 -8.01
C ALA A 49 -0.53 -12.21 -8.55
N PRO A 50 -0.29 -12.10 -9.85
CA PRO A 50 0.15 -10.83 -10.42
C PRO A 50 -0.79 -9.67 -10.14
N GLU A 51 -2.10 -9.90 -10.15
CA GLU A 51 -3.03 -8.80 -9.88
C GLU A 51 -2.97 -8.35 -8.42
N VAL A 52 -2.65 -9.26 -7.50
CA VAL A 52 -2.46 -8.87 -6.11
C VAL A 52 -1.22 -8.01 -5.96
N GLU A 53 -0.14 -8.42 -6.63
CA GLU A 53 1.09 -7.62 -6.59
C GLU A 53 0.87 -6.23 -7.16
N ARG A 54 0.19 -6.14 -8.29
CA ARG A 54 -0.05 -4.84 -8.92
C ARG A 54 -0.89 -3.94 -8.03
N SER A 55 -1.96 -4.49 -7.45
CA SER A 55 -2.82 -3.68 -6.60
C SER A 55 -2.12 -3.25 -5.33
N ALA A 56 -1.36 -4.15 -4.71
CA ALA A 56 -0.63 -3.79 -3.50
C ALA A 56 0.40 -2.70 -3.80
N TYR A 57 1.11 -2.83 -4.91
CA TYR A 57 2.07 -1.81 -5.30
C TYR A 57 1.39 -0.46 -5.52
N PHE A 58 0.28 -0.46 -6.25
CA PHE A 58 -0.43 0.77 -6.54
C PHE A 58 -0.94 1.43 -5.27
N VAL A 59 -1.51 0.62 -4.37
CA VAL A 59 -2.01 1.16 -3.11
C VAL A 59 -0.86 1.76 -2.30
N ALA A 60 0.26 1.05 -2.23
CA ALA A 60 1.42 1.56 -1.49
C ALA A 60 1.91 2.87 -2.07
N ALA A 61 1.99 2.96 -3.40
CA ALA A 61 2.46 4.18 -4.05
C ALA A 61 1.56 5.36 -3.72
N GLU A 62 0.24 5.15 -3.75
CA GLU A 62 -0.69 6.22 -3.44
C GLU A 62 -0.64 6.61 -1.97
N LEU A 63 -0.53 5.63 -1.09
CA LEU A 63 -0.47 5.95 0.33
C LEU A 63 0.81 6.68 0.70
N LEU A 64 1.93 6.30 0.11
CA LEU A 64 3.18 7.03 0.36
C LEU A 64 3.11 8.45 -0.18
N THR A 65 2.50 8.61 -1.35
CA THR A 65 2.32 9.94 -1.92
C THR A 65 1.45 10.81 -1.03
N ASN A 66 0.34 10.24 -0.55
CA ASN A 66 -0.55 10.99 0.33
C ASN A 66 0.14 11.37 1.63
N ALA A 67 0.90 10.46 2.21
CA ALA A 67 1.61 10.76 3.44
C ALA A 67 2.61 11.89 3.24
N ALA A 68 3.33 11.87 2.10
CA ALA A 68 4.32 12.89 1.83
C ALA A 68 3.70 14.25 1.55
N LYS A 69 2.52 14.27 0.92
CA LYS A 69 1.93 15.54 0.46
C LYS A 69 0.99 16.18 1.46
N HIS A 70 0.25 15.36 2.21
CA HIS A 70 -0.91 15.88 2.92
C HIS A 70 -0.81 15.78 4.43
N SER A 71 0.12 15.02 4.96
CA SER A 71 0.10 14.75 6.39
C SER A 71 0.98 15.68 7.21
N GLY A 72 1.94 16.33 6.59
CA GLY A 72 2.93 17.09 7.33
C GLY A 72 3.90 16.20 8.09
N ALA A 73 3.96 14.93 7.74
CA ALA A 73 4.81 13.97 8.43
C ALA A 73 6.26 14.16 8.05
N ASP A 74 7.16 13.75 8.94
CA ASP A 74 8.59 13.69 8.62
C ASP A 74 9.14 12.27 8.71
N ALA A 75 8.30 11.29 8.93
CA ALA A 75 8.70 9.89 8.94
C ALA A 75 7.50 9.01 8.58
N ILE A 76 7.77 7.96 7.82
CA ILE A 76 6.74 7.03 7.36
C ILE A 76 7.23 5.61 7.64
N ARG A 77 6.30 4.74 8.03
CA ARG A 77 6.59 3.33 8.19
C ARG A 77 5.71 2.55 7.23
N LEU A 78 6.34 1.70 6.42
CA LEU A 78 5.67 0.85 5.44
C LEU A 78 5.86 -0.59 5.87
N GLU A 79 4.77 -1.32 6.09
CA GLU A 79 4.82 -2.70 6.55
C GLU A 79 4.12 -3.60 5.56
N LEU A 80 4.69 -4.77 5.33
CA LEU A 80 4.09 -5.78 4.47
C LEU A 80 4.24 -7.14 5.15
N SER A 81 3.12 -7.82 5.34
CA SER A 81 3.15 -9.15 5.96
C SER A 81 2.08 -10.02 5.33
N ASP A 82 2.22 -11.34 5.49
CA ASP A 82 1.18 -12.28 5.12
C ASP A 82 0.75 -12.97 6.40
N ARG A 83 -0.42 -12.59 6.88
CA ARG A 83 -0.90 -13.09 8.16
C ARG A 83 -1.77 -14.31 7.96
N SER A 84 -1.70 -15.18 8.95
CA SER A 84 -2.56 -16.33 8.99
C SER A 84 -3.05 -16.42 10.42
N ASP A 85 -4.17 -15.80 10.70
CA ASP A 85 -4.63 -15.57 12.07
C ASP A 85 -5.56 -16.64 12.54
N GLY A 86 -5.40 -17.86 12.10
CA GLY A 86 -6.36 -18.87 12.42
C GLY A 86 -7.64 -18.72 11.65
N ALA A 87 -7.77 -17.66 10.88
CA ALA A 87 -8.89 -17.51 9.98
C ALA A 87 -8.74 -18.48 8.83
N PRO A 88 -9.81 -18.69 8.07
CA PRO A 88 -9.74 -19.63 6.95
C PRO A 88 -8.94 -19.05 5.79
N GLY A 89 -7.66 -18.93 5.92
CA GLY A 89 -6.83 -18.49 4.84
C GLY A 89 -5.90 -17.39 5.26
N ARG A 90 -5.03 -17.03 4.35
CA ARG A 90 -4.05 -16.00 4.56
C ARG A 90 -4.54 -14.67 4.05
N GLU A 91 -3.97 -13.63 4.58
CA GLU A 91 -4.18 -12.27 4.08
C GLU A 91 -2.84 -11.64 3.82
N LEU A 92 -2.76 -10.87 2.74
CA LEU A 92 -1.66 -9.94 2.58
C LEU A 92 -2.06 -8.65 3.27
N VAL A 93 -1.21 -8.16 4.16
CA VAL A 93 -1.48 -6.93 4.91
C VAL A 93 -0.42 -5.91 4.56
N LEU A 94 -0.86 -4.78 4.05
CA LEU A 94 0.00 -3.65 3.73
C LEU A 94 -0.43 -2.48 4.60
N ARG A 95 0.52 -1.92 5.34
CA ARG A 95 0.19 -0.83 6.25
C ARG A 95 1.15 0.33 6.05
N VAL A 96 0.60 1.52 5.95
CA VAL A 96 1.39 2.74 5.87
C VAL A 96 1.01 3.62 7.05
N GLU A 97 1.99 3.96 7.85
CA GLU A 97 1.77 4.82 9.03
C GLU A 97 2.70 6.02 8.93
N ASP A 98 2.14 7.21 9.13
CA ASP A 98 2.97 8.40 9.17
C ASP A 98 2.74 9.13 10.49
N ASN A 99 3.70 9.99 10.85
CA ASN A 99 3.63 10.74 12.09
C ASN A 99 3.12 12.16 11.87
N GLY A 100 2.24 12.32 10.88
CA GLY A 100 1.69 13.63 10.58
C GLY A 100 0.54 14.03 11.49
N THR A 101 -0.24 14.98 11.00
CA THR A 101 -1.27 15.62 11.83
C THR A 101 -2.58 14.84 11.90
N GLY A 102 -2.73 13.81 11.11
CA GLY A 102 -3.95 13.03 11.12
C GLY A 102 -5.13 13.73 10.45
N GLY A 103 -6.31 13.21 10.72
CA GLY A 103 -7.53 13.78 10.17
C GLY A 103 -7.94 13.23 8.83
N ALA A 104 -7.22 12.26 8.28
CA ALA A 104 -7.61 11.64 7.00
C ALA A 104 -8.80 10.71 7.19
N SER A 105 -9.57 10.54 6.14
CA SER A 105 -10.67 9.58 6.17
C SER A 105 -10.91 9.10 4.76
N LEU A 106 -11.69 8.03 4.64
CA LEU A 106 -12.04 7.50 3.34
C LEU A 106 -12.84 8.50 2.51
N GLU A 107 -13.46 9.46 3.16
CA GLU A 107 -14.41 10.34 2.50
C GLU A 107 -13.87 11.73 2.21
N ASP A 108 -12.60 11.99 2.48
CA ASP A 108 -12.13 13.37 2.44
C ASP A 108 -11.44 13.76 1.14
N GLY A 109 -11.57 12.97 0.10
CA GLY A 109 -11.10 13.39 -1.21
C GLY A 109 -9.62 13.16 -1.46
N HIS A 110 -8.93 12.41 -0.62
CA HIS A 110 -7.52 12.13 -0.82
C HIS A 110 -7.27 10.84 -1.61
N GLY A 111 -8.29 10.36 -2.31
CA GLY A 111 -8.11 9.16 -3.12
C GLY A 111 -8.26 7.86 -2.37
N LEU A 112 -8.55 7.89 -1.08
CA LEU A 112 -8.64 6.67 -0.31
C LEU A 112 -9.84 5.82 -0.70
N SER A 113 -10.96 6.45 -1.07
CA SER A 113 -12.12 5.68 -1.50
C SER A 113 -11.82 4.93 -2.80
N GLY A 114 -11.03 5.53 -3.70
CA GLY A 114 -10.64 4.83 -4.91
C GLY A 114 -9.75 3.65 -4.63
N LEU A 115 -8.88 3.75 -3.62
CA LEU A 115 -8.07 2.62 -3.22
C LEU A 115 -8.94 1.51 -2.62
N ALA A 116 -9.92 1.88 -1.82
CA ALA A 116 -10.83 0.90 -1.26
C ALA A 116 -11.58 0.16 -2.36
N ASP A 117 -12.02 0.90 -3.40
CA ASP A 117 -12.70 0.28 -4.53
C ASP A 117 -11.79 -0.68 -5.27
N ARG A 118 -10.53 -0.31 -5.45
CA ARG A 118 -9.58 -1.19 -6.11
C ARG A 118 -9.41 -2.49 -5.33
N LEU A 119 -9.29 -2.39 -4.02
CA LEU A 119 -9.13 -3.57 -3.18
C LEU A 119 -10.37 -4.43 -3.16
N SER A 120 -11.55 -3.83 -3.25
CA SER A 120 -12.77 -4.62 -3.21
C SER A 120 -12.86 -5.58 -4.40
N GLY A 121 -12.22 -5.26 -5.53
CA GLY A 121 -12.13 -6.18 -6.65
C GLY A 121 -11.35 -7.43 -6.34
N LEU A 122 -10.54 -7.41 -5.28
CA LEU A 122 -9.80 -8.56 -4.81
C LEU A 122 -10.38 -9.09 -3.50
N LEU A 123 -11.59 -8.67 -3.15
CA LEU A 123 -12.23 -9.00 -1.88
C LEU A 123 -11.45 -8.47 -0.70
N GLY A 124 -10.68 -7.44 -0.92
CA GLY A 124 -9.90 -6.81 0.13
C GLY A 124 -10.61 -5.62 0.72
N GLU A 125 -9.98 -5.02 1.71
CA GLU A 125 -10.55 -3.86 2.38
C GLU A 125 -9.46 -2.91 2.82
N LEU A 126 -9.87 -1.67 3.03
CA LEU A 126 -8.98 -0.60 3.48
C LEU A 126 -9.53 -0.02 4.77
N ALA A 127 -8.68 0.07 5.78
CA ALA A 127 -9.05 0.68 7.06
C ALA A 127 -8.17 1.88 7.32
N VAL A 128 -8.77 2.97 7.79
CA VAL A 128 -8.04 4.20 8.06
C VAL A 128 -8.22 4.57 9.53
N GLU A 129 -7.11 4.78 10.22
CA GLU A 129 -7.11 5.30 11.58
C GLU A 129 -6.31 6.60 11.56
N SER A 130 -7.00 7.72 11.74
CA SER A 130 -6.33 8.99 11.57
C SER A 130 -6.96 10.03 12.50
N PRO A 131 -6.74 9.88 13.82
CA PRO A 131 -7.31 10.85 14.75
C PRO A 131 -6.71 12.23 14.53
N ALA A 132 -7.46 13.24 14.92
CA ALA A 132 -6.94 14.61 14.88
C ALA A 132 -5.66 14.68 15.72
N GLY A 133 -4.63 15.28 15.15
CA GLY A 133 -3.34 15.31 15.81
C GLY A 133 -2.44 14.14 15.45
N GLY A 134 -2.96 13.19 14.69
CA GLY A 134 -2.20 12.06 14.21
C GLY A 134 -2.03 10.96 15.21
N PRO A 135 -1.33 9.90 14.85
CA PRO A 135 -0.78 9.64 13.51
C PRO A 135 -1.85 9.16 12.55
N THR A 136 -1.47 8.96 11.29
CA THR A 136 -2.36 8.35 10.30
C THR A 136 -1.84 6.95 10.00
N ARG A 137 -2.72 5.98 10.07
CA ARG A 137 -2.40 4.59 9.75
C ARG A 137 -3.45 4.06 8.79
N VAL A 138 -3.01 3.61 7.64
CA VAL A 138 -3.90 3.01 6.64
C VAL A 138 -3.47 1.57 6.45
N THR A 139 -4.42 0.66 6.57
CA THR A 139 -4.16 -0.77 6.45
C THR A 139 -4.98 -1.34 5.31
N ALA A 140 -4.31 -1.98 4.37
CA ALA A 140 -4.97 -2.68 3.28
C ALA A 140 -4.81 -4.18 3.51
N ARG A 141 -5.91 -4.92 3.38
CA ARG A 141 -5.91 -6.36 3.57
C ARG A 141 -6.49 -7.01 2.33
N VAL A 142 -5.82 -8.04 1.84
CA VAL A 142 -6.27 -8.78 0.66
C VAL A 142 -6.23 -10.26 0.99
N PRO A 143 -7.37 -10.96 0.90
CA PRO A 143 -7.36 -12.39 1.15
C PRO A 143 -6.58 -13.11 0.06
N LEU A 144 -5.81 -14.11 0.45
CA LEU A 144 -4.95 -14.83 -0.47
C LEU A 144 -5.45 -16.24 -0.74
N GLY A 145 -6.60 -16.57 -0.20
CA GLY A 145 -7.13 -17.92 -0.30
C GLY A 145 -6.40 -18.82 0.68
N ARG A 146 -6.27 -20.08 0.30
CA ARG A 146 -5.65 -21.05 1.21
C ARG A 146 -4.36 -21.63 0.72
#